data_40bd22dbc36f5fc2e2042651854ab419
#
_entry.id   40bd22dbc36f5fc2e2042651854ab419
#
_cell.length_a   1.000
_cell.length_b   1.000
_cell.length_c   1.000
_cell.angle_alpha   90.00
_cell.angle_beta   90.00
_cell.angle_gamma   90.00
#
_symmetry.space_group_name_H-M   'P 1'
#
loop_
_entity.id
_entity.type
_entity.pdbx_description
1 polymer ?
#
loop_
_entity_poly.entity_id
_entity_poly.type
_entity_poly.pdbx_seq_one_letter_code
_entity_poly.pdbx_strand_id
1 'polypeptide(L)'
;MAGKGPDVYLLESDQDNIAEVRSYLLENPYQAMQSGALAPLDEYMEGDSYWENSTYNEVFLKAGRFDGRQYIIPLSGYWFVLAQKSGIDEIEGDTLWEWIERAEVSSDIQQKVALRGIWQGAGRWMQPAVDYENQEVFFDKEEWKEFVKQWVSFLESTDAIIEESGSGFSLNFIESVGYEPGTTLRLIPDMNGHKVASVGSYGAVGMSSDYKEESYELIMLLLNERTRKYKEEKHDRELPVLDGWIDFSGAPLQENAVQNWMSSADEHVVQEVVECLREIENVYFMTEAEWNLYTELSALIFDRYEPSIQMEQKISEIADTTWNIYKKLVSE
;
A
#
# COMPACT_ATOMS: atom_id res chain seq x y z
N MET A 1 22.36 -30.25 7.02
CA MET A 1 20.95 -30.36 7.41
C MET A 1 20.34 -28.98 7.19
N ALA A 2 19.47 -28.84 6.22
CA ALA A 2 18.63 -27.64 6.13
C ALA A 2 17.79 -27.61 7.43
N GLY A 3 17.91 -26.56 8.23
CA GLY A 3 17.11 -26.39 9.42
C GLY A 3 15.64 -26.29 9.03
N LYS A 4 14.73 -26.65 9.95
CA LYS A 4 13.31 -26.29 9.79
C LYS A 4 13.24 -24.75 9.72
N GLY A 5 12.45 -24.23 8.77
CA GLY A 5 12.09 -22.82 8.73
C GLY A 5 11.25 -22.41 9.95
N PRO A 6 10.90 -21.13 10.10
CA PRO A 6 9.97 -20.70 11.14
C PRO A 6 8.59 -21.31 10.95
N ASP A 7 7.88 -21.50 12.05
CA ASP A 7 6.50 -22.00 12.03
C ASP A 7 5.54 -20.93 11.50
N VAL A 8 5.75 -19.67 11.91
CA VAL A 8 4.95 -18.50 11.51
C VAL A 8 5.87 -17.43 10.93
N TYR A 9 5.44 -16.84 9.85
CA TYR A 9 5.98 -15.59 9.30
C TYR A 9 5.01 -14.47 9.66
N LEU A 10 5.47 -13.48 10.41
CA LEU A 10 4.78 -12.22 10.67
C LEU A 10 5.67 -11.13 10.11
N LEU A 11 5.23 -10.50 9.05
CA LEU A 11 6.05 -9.60 8.25
C LEU A 11 5.33 -8.28 8.06
N GLU A 12 6.13 -7.23 8.05
CA GLU A 12 5.69 -5.87 7.83
C GLU A 12 6.41 -5.33 6.60
N SER A 13 5.67 -4.72 5.68
CA SER A 13 6.26 -3.96 4.60
C SER A 13 6.54 -2.56 5.14
N ASP A 14 7.70 -2.39 5.77
CA ASP A 14 8.12 -1.12 6.33
C ASP A 14 8.35 -0.10 5.21
N GLN A 15 7.50 0.92 5.15
CA GLN A 15 7.62 2.02 4.20
C GLN A 15 8.53 3.15 4.73
N ASP A 16 8.75 3.22 6.04
CA ASP A 16 9.49 4.32 6.66
C ASP A 16 10.99 4.05 6.84
N ASN A 17 11.42 2.78 6.85
CA ASN A 17 12.82 2.37 7.05
C ASN A 17 13.47 1.75 5.81
N ILE A 18 13.41 2.47 4.71
CA ILE A 18 13.90 2.03 3.38
C ILE A 18 15.39 1.62 3.35
N ALA A 19 16.19 2.06 4.32
CA ALA A 19 17.64 1.91 4.25
C ALA A 19 18.22 0.75 5.08
N GLU A 20 17.57 0.25 6.13
CA GLU A 20 18.26 -0.58 7.11
C GLU A 20 17.64 -1.96 7.44
N VAL A 21 16.36 -2.19 7.20
CA VAL A 21 15.73 -3.49 7.54
C VAL A 21 14.86 -4.00 6.39
N ARG A 22 15.48 -4.47 5.32
CA ARG A 22 14.79 -5.39 4.42
C ARG A 22 14.56 -6.68 5.19
N SER A 23 13.30 -7.04 5.42
CA SER A 23 12.95 -8.36 5.92
C SER A 23 13.22 -9.38 4.81
N TYR A 24 14.46 -9.85 4.74
CA TYR A 24 14.93 -10.79 3.72
C TYR A 24 14.26 -12.18 3.79
N LEU A 25 13.36 -12.41 4.73
CA LEU A 25 12.72 -13.71 4.89
C LEU A 25 11.68 -14.04 3.82
N LEU A 26 11.01 -13.02 3.27
CA LEU A 26 10.11 -13.17 2.13
C LEU A 26 10.25 -11.93 1.23
N GLU A 27 11.35 -11.82 0.50
CA GLU A 27 11.61 -10.70 -0.43
C GLU A 27 10.56 -10.61 -1.54
N ASN A 28 10.02 -11.75 -1.94
CA ASN A 28 8.93 -11.85 -2.89
C ASN A 28 7.86 -12.80 -2.33
N PRO A 29 6.76 -12.27 -1.74
CA PRO A 29 5.67 -13.08 -1.21
C PRO A 29 5.03 -14.01 -2.26
N TYR A 30 4.96 -13.57 -3.52
CA TYR A 30 4.41 -14.38 -4.61
C TYR A 30 5.28 -15.60 -4.91
N GLN A 31 6.59 -15.43 -4.94
CA GLN A 31 7.54 -16.54 -5.10
C GLN A 31 7.47 -17.50 -3.91
N ALA A 32 7.29 -16.99 -2.69
CA ALA A 32 7.14 -17.83 -1.50
C ALA A 32 5.87 -18.70 -1.57
N MET A 33 4.75 -18.15 -2.08
CA MET A 33 3.53 -18.92 -2.33
C MET A 33 3.76 -19.98 -3.40
N GLN A 34 4.36 -19.61 -4.52
CA GLN A 34 4.61 -20.48 -5.66
C GLN A 34 5.57 -21.63 -5.34
N SER A 35 6.64 -21.36 -4.58
CA SER A 35 7.68 -22.35 -4.27
C SER A 35 7.25 -23.46 -3.30
N GLY A 36 6.05 -23.35 -2.71
CA GLY A 36 5.59 -24.26 -1.67
C GLY A 36 6.33 -24.08 -0.34
N ALA A 37 6.92 -22.92 -0.09
CA ALA A 37 7.51 -22.59 1.20
C ALA A 37 6.45 -22.35 2.29
N LEU A 38 5.26 -21.92 1.88
CA LEU A 38 4.13 -21.62 2.75
C LEU A 38 3.09 -22.73 2.71
N ALA A 39 2.43 -22.96 3.84
CA ALA A 39 1.31 -23.89 3.93
C ALA A 39 0.01 -23.24 3.43
N PRO A 40 -0.83 -23.94 2.66
CA PRO A 40 -2.17 -23.46 2.35
C PRO A 40 -3.03 -23.42 3.61
N LEU A 41 -3.85 -22.38 3.73
CA LEU A 41 -4.63 -22.05 4.92
C LEU A 41 -6.12 -22.42 4.77
N ASP A 42 -6.55 -22.86 3.58
CA ASP A 42 -7.97 -23.08 3.24
C ASP A 42 -8.67 -23.99 4.23
N GLU A 43 -8.06 -25.13 4.63
CA GLU A 43 -8.65 -26.09 5.55
C GLU A 43 -8.90 -25.49 6.95
N TYR A 44 -8.05 -24.58 7.41
CA TYR A 44 -8.23 -23.87 8.69
C TYR A 44 -9.29 -22.78 8.57
N MET A 45 -9.33 -22.08 7.44
CA MET A 45 -10.31 -21.01 7.18
C MET A 45 -11.74 -21.54 7.04
N GLU A 46 -11.93 -22.70 6.38
CA GLU A 46 -13.25 -23.34 6.20
C GLU A 46 -13.92 -23.70 7.53
N GLY A 47 -13.13 -23.99 8.57
CA GLY A 47 -13.63 -24.30 9.91
C GLY A 47 -13.81 -23.11 10.84
N ASP A 48 -13.34 -21.93 10.45
CA ASP A 48 -13.30 -20.76 11.31
C ASP A 48 -14.50 -19.84 11.05
N SER A 49 -15.38 -19.74 12.06
CA SER A 49 -16.58 -18.90 12.02
C SER A 49 -16.30 -17.39 11.90
N TYR A 50 -15.05 -16.97 12.09
CA TYR A 50 -14.62 -15.58 11.85
C TYR A 50 -14.94 -15.15 10.42
N TRP A 51 -14.60 -15.96 9.43
CA TRP A 51 -14.77 -15.62 8.01
C TRP A 51 -16.23 -15.54 7.57
N GLU A 52 -17.14 -16.24 8.24
CA GLU A 52 -18.58 -16.19 7.93
C GLU A 52 -19.23 -14.85 8.31
N ASN A 53 -18.68 -14.17 9.32
CA ASN A 53 -19.27 -12.96 9.91
C ASN A 53 -18.37 -11.73 9.82
N SER A 54 -17.19 -11.87 9.23
CA SER A 54 -16.21 -10.79 9.15
C SER A 54 -16.59 -9.73 8.11
N THR A 55 -16.26 -8.48 8.42
CA THR A 55 -16.29 -7.36 7.48
C THR A 55 -14.93 -7.14 6.81
N TYR A 56 -14.11 -8.17 6.76
CA TYR A 56 -12.79 -8.14 6.15
C TYR A 56 -12.87 -7.88 4.65
N ASN A 57 -11.99 -7.01 4.13
CA ASN A 57 -11.97 -6.67 2.73
C ASN A 57 -11.41 -7.82 1.86
N GLU A 58 -12.28 -8.41 1.05
CA GLU A 58 -11.98 -9.55 0.19
C GLU A 58 -10.88 -9.28 -0.86
N VAL A 59 -10.68 -8.02 -1.26
CA VAL A 59 -9.64 -7.67 -2.25
C VAL A 59 -8.25 -7.85 -1.64
N PHE A 60 -8.10 -7.49 -0.36
CA PHE A 60 -6.86 -7.76 0.37
C PHE A 60 -6.63 -9.27 0.56
N LEU A 61 -7.68 -10.02 0.91
CA LEU A 61 -7.55 -11.46 1.08
C LEU A 61 -7.07 -12.14 -0.22
N LYS A 62 -7.61 -11.71 -1.36
CA LYS A 62 -7.21 -12.25 -2.68
C LYS A 62 -5.74 -12.04 -2.99
N ALA A 63 -5.10 -10.95 -2.53
CA ALA A 63 -3.67 -10.73 -2.73
C ALA A 63 -2.80 -11.87 -2.14
N GLY A 64 -3.26 -12.51 -1.08
CA GLY A 64 -2.57 -13.65 -0.44
C GLY A 64 -2.90 -15.02 -1.05
N ARG A 65 -3.57 -15.07 -2.22
CA ARG A 65 -3.89 -16.31 -2.93
C ARG A 65 -2.92 -16.58 -4.09
N PHE A 66 -2.68 -17.85 -4.31
CA PHE A 66 -1.95 -18.33 -5.48
C PHE A 66 -2.53 -19.67 -5.91
N ASP A 67 -2.78 -19.86 -7.20
CA ASP A 67 -3.41 -21.06 -7.78
C ASP A 67 -4.68 -21.49 -7.02
N GLY A 68 -5.51 -20.49 -6.70
CA GLY A 68 -6.80 -20.66 -6.03
C GLY A 68 -6.73 -20.99 -4.54
N ARG A 69 -5.55 -21.04 -3.92
CA ARG A 69 -5.34 -21.35 -2.51
C ARG A 69 -4.88 -20.12 -1.72
N GLN A 70 -5.33 -20.02 -0.47
CA GLN A 70 -4.88 -18.98 0.45
C GLN A 70 -3.59 -19.39 1.16
N TYR A 71 -2.55 -18.58 1.09
CA TYR A 71 -1.26 -18.82 1.75
C TYR A 71 -0.88 -17.71 2.73
N ILE A 72 -1.29 -16.48 2.44
CA ILE A 72 -0.96 -15.30 3.22
C ILE A 72 -2.25 -14.61 3.63
N ILE A 73 -2.36 -14.23 4.91
CA ILE A 73 -3.45 -13.39 5.41
C ILE A 73 -2.88 -11.99 5.65
N PRO A 74 -3.26 -10.99 4.83
CA PRO A 74 -2.94 -9.60 5.12
C PRO A 74 -3.53 -9.14 6.45
N LEU A 75 -2.78 -8.40 7.25
CA LEU A 75 -3.16 -7.92 8.57
C LEU A 75 -3.44 -6.42 8.57
N SER A 76 -2.78 -5.69 7.68
CA SER A 76 -2.99 -4.25 7.48
C SER A 76 -2.73 -3.85 6.03
N GLY A 77 -3.15 -2.66 5.65
CA GLY A 77 -2.97 -2.14 4.31
C GLY A 77 -2.58 -0.67 4.28
N TYR A 78 -1.95 -0.27 3.17
CA TYR A 78 -1.61 1.10 2.86
C TYR A 78 -2.27 1.55 1.57
N TRP A 79 -2.89 2.71 1.62
CA TRP A 79 -3.36 3.41 0.43
C TRP A 79 -3.17 4.91 0.60
N PHE A 80 -3.13 5.61 -0.52
CA PHE A 80 -3.03 7.05 -0.52
C PHE A 80 -4.40 7.69 -0.67
N VAL A 81 -4.60 8.74 0.10
CA VAL A 81 -5.80 9.58 0.03
C VAL A 81 -5.41 11.03 -0.16
N LEU A 82 -6.22 11.73 -0.91
CA LEU A 82 -6.26 13.17 -0.92
C LEU A 82 -7.26 13.60 0.16
N ALA A 83 -6.75 14.19 1.24
CA ALA A 83 -7.59 14.78 2.27
C ALA A 83 -7.90 16.23 1.89
N GLN A 84 -9.17 16.55 1.82
CA GLN A 84 -9.70 17.84 1.41
C GLN A 84 -10.55 18.45 2.49
N LYS A 85 -10.29 19.73 2.81
CA LYS A 85 -11.14 20.50 3.73
C LYS A 85 -12.43 20.95 3.06
N SER A 86 -13.52 21.05 3.83
CA SER A 86 -14.81 21.50 3.31
C SER A 86 -14.72 22.89 2.66
N GLY A 87 -15.42 23.06 1.53
CA GLY A 87 -15.50 24.31 0.79
C GLY A 87 -14.39 24.53 -0.24
N ILE A 88 -13.58 23.51 -0.51
CA ILE A 88 -12.59 23.49 -1.60
C ILE A 88 -13.16 22.63 -2.73
N ASP A 89 -12.98 23.07 -3.98
CA ASP A 89 -13.44 22.32 -5.14
C ASP A 89 -12.66 21.01 -5.31
N GLU A 90 -13.37 19.94 -5.62
CA GLU A 90 -12.74 18.62 -5.87
C GLU A 90 -11.87 18.64 -7.13
N ILE A 91 -10.81 17.83 -7.12
CA ILE A 91 -10.06 17.54 -8.33
C ILE A 91 -10.92 16.60 -9.18
N GLU A 92 -11.42 17.09 -10.31
CA GLU A 92 -12.18 16.26 -11.23
C GLU A 92 -11.26 15.30 -12.01
N GLY A 93 -11.79 14.14 -12.39
CA GLY A 93 -11.12 13.13 -13.20
C GLY A 93 -11.11 11.76 -12.53
N ASP A 94 -10.97 10.72 -13.35
CA ASP A 94 -11.03 9.33 -12.92
C ASP A 94 -9.63 8.70 -12.84
N THR A 95 -8.62 9.31 -13.49
CA THR A 95 -7.24 8.82 -13.53
C THR A 95 -6.28 9.81 -12.89
N LEU A 96 -5.13 9.32 -12.41
CA LEU A 96 -4.07 10.18 -11.91
C LEU A 96 -3.54 11.11 -13.00
N TRP A 97 -3.55 10.65 -14.25
CA TRP A 97 -3.16 11.43 -15.41
C TRP A 97 -4.05 12.66 -15.59
N GLU A 98 -5.37 12.47 -15.59
CA GLU A 98 -6.34 13.56 -15.67
C GLU A 98 -6.21 14.54 -14.49
N TRP A 99 -5.91 14.04 -13.29
CA TRP A 99 -5.68 14.90 -12.13
C TRP A 99 -4.51 15.85 -12.35
N ILE A 100 -3.40 15.37 -12.89
CA ILE A 100 -2.23 16.20 -13.21
C ILE A 100 -2.56 17.23 -14.29
N GLU A 101 -3.20 16.81 -15.40
CA GLU A 101 -3.58 17.71 -16.49
C GLU A 101 -4.50 18.84 -16.01
N ARG A 102 -5.49 18.52 -15.19
CA ARG A 102 -6.43 19.51 -14.65
C ARG A 102 -5.77 20.45 -13.64
N ALA A 103 -4.93 19.91 -12.77
CA ALA A 103 -4.19 20.72 -11.83
C ALA A 103 -3.21 21.68 -12.53
N GLU A 104 -2.60 21.28 -13.64
CA GLU A 104 -1.68 22.13 -14.41
C GLU A 104 -2.37 23.43 -14.86
N VAL A 105 -3.61 23.34 -15.33
CA VAL A 105 -4.40 24.50 -15.80
C VAL A 105 -5.24 25.16 -14.70
N SER A 106 -5.37 24.55 -13.53
CA SER A 106 -6.11 25.08 -12.40
C SER A 106 -5.47 26.36 -11.86
N SER A 107 -6.29 27.30 -11.40
CA SER A 107 -5.84 28.43 -10.59
C SER A 107 -5.69 28.08 -9.11
N ASP A 108 -6.14 26.89 -8.68
CA ASP A 108 -6.05 26.43 -7.30
C ASP A 108 -4.63 25.94 -6.97
N ILE A 109 -3.94 26.75 -6.19
CA ILE A 109 -2.57 26.47 -5.75
C ILE A 109 -2.51 25.24 -4.86
N GLN A 110 -3.55 24.96 -4.07
CA GLN A 110 -3.55 23.88 -3.09
C GLN A 110 -3.64 22.51 -3.78
N GLN A 111 -4.45 22.40 -4.85
CA GLN A 111 -4.46 21.20 -5.70
C GLN A 111 -3.08 20.91 -6.27
N LYS A 112 -2.40 21.95 -6.77
CA LYS A 112 -1.05 21.81 -7.33
C LYS A 112 -0.05 21.31 -6.29
N VAL A 113 -0.07 21.88 -5.08
CA VAL A 113 0.83 21.48 -3.99
C VAL A 113 0.59 20.04 -3.57
N ALA A 114 -0.67 19.61 -3.44
CA ALA A 114 -0.99 18.22 -3.06
C ALA A 114 -0.45 17.21 -4.09
N LEU A 115 -0.65 17.46 -5.38
CA LEU A 115 -0.22 16.55 -6.44
C LEU A 115 1.29 16.52 -6.67
N ARG A 116 2.04 17.46 -6.12
CA ARG A 116 3.52 17.37 -6.14
C ARG A 116 4.03 16.17 -5.33
N GLY A 117 3.31 15.75 -4.28
CA GLY A 117 3.69 14.67 -3.37
C GLY A 117 3.39 13.25 -3.87
N ILE A 118 2.76 13.08 -5.03
CA ILE A 118 2.30 11.73 -5.48
C ILE A 118 3.44 10.72 -5.71
N TRP A 119 4.69 11.19 -5.89
CA TRP A 119 5.86 10.32 -6.03
C TRP A 119 6.03 9.34 -4.86
N GLN A 120 5.53 9.69 -3.67
CA GLN A 120 5.52 8.80 -2.51
C GLN A 120 4.72 7.51 -2.76
N GLY A 121 3.77 7.56 -3.70
CA GLY A 121 3.00 6.42 -4.15
C GLY A 121 3.44 5.82 -5.49
N ALA A 122 4.68 6.07 -5.94
CA ALA A 122 5.12 5.70 -7.29
C ALA A 122 4.96 4.22 -7.64
N GLY A 123 5.14 3.31 -6.69
CA GLY A 123 4.89 1.88 -6.88
C GLY A 123 3.42 1.53 -7.17
N ARG A 124 2.49 2.46 -6.93
CA ARG A 124 1.04 2.29 -7.16
C ARG A 124 0.55 2.88 -8.47
N TRP A 125 1.40 3.63 -9.19
CA TRP A 125 0.95 4.40 -10.36
C TRP A 125 0.45 3.54 -11.53
N MET A 126 0.91 2.28 -11.59
CA MET A 126 0.51 1.34 -12.65
C MET A 126 0.37 -0.06 -12.04
N GLN A 127 -0.83 -0.37 -11.52
CA GLN A 127 -1.12 -1.66 -10.90
C GLN A 127 -2.44 -2.25 -11.44
N PRO A 128 -2.52 -3.58 -11.61
CA PRO A 128 -1.46 -4.55 -11.38
C PRO A 128 -0.32 -4.43 -12.42
N ALA A 129 0.92 -4.42 -11.96
CA ALA A 129 2.09 -4.35 -12.84
C ALA A 129 2.49 -5.71 -13.41
N VAL A 130 2.09 -6.79 -12.74
CA VAL A 130 2.42 -8.18 -13.10
C VAL A 130 1.28 -9.13 -12.77
N ASP A 131 1.19 -10.22 -13.52
CA ASP A 131 0.43 -11.42 -13.21
C ASP A 131 1.43 -12.55 -12.93
N TYR A 132 1.58 -12.89 -11.65
CA TYR A 132 2.52 -13.93 -11.23
C TYR A 132 2.05 -15.34 -11.59
N GLU A 133 0.73 -15.59 -11.66
CA GLU A 133 0.19 -16.90 -12.03
C GLU A 133 0.43 -17.21 -13.51
N ASN A 134 0.23 -16.22 -14.38
CA ASN A 134 0.44 -16.37 -15.83
C ASN A 134 1.84 -15.95 -16.28
N GLN A 135 2.68 -15.47 -15.34
CA GLN A 135 4.04 -15.00 -15.63
C GLN A 135 4.09 -13.87 -16.67
N GLU A 136 3.13 -12.95 -16.59
CA GLU A 136 3.01 -11.82 -17.49
C GLU A 136 3.36 -10.49 -16.80
N VAL A 137 4.04 -9.61 -17.55
CA VAL A 137 4.36 -8.25 -17.08
C VAL A 137 3.45 -7.27 -17.80
N PHE A 138 2.61 -6.58 -17.04
CA PHE A 138 1.68 -5.57 -17.53
C PHE A 138 2.25 -4.15 -17.46
N PHE A 139 3.36 -3.95 -16.73
CA PHE A 139 4.02 -2.66 -16.62
C PHE A 139 4.43 -2.14 -18.00
N ASP A 140 3.70 -1.14 -18.53
CA ASP A 140 4.00 -0.49 -19.80
C ASP A 140 5.03 0.63 -19.60
N LYS A 141 6.26 0.35 -20.04
CA LYS A 141 7.38 1.28 -19.90
C LYS A 141 7.15 2.61 -20.62
N GLU A 142 6.55 2.57 -21.81
CA GLU A 142 6.40 3.78 -22.62
C GLU A 142 5.31 4.67 -22.04
N GLU A 143 4.19 4.10 -21.63
CA GLU A 143 3.12 4.83 -20.96
C GLU A 143 3.62 5.43 -19.62
N TRP A 144 4.35 4.64 -18.82
CA TRP A 144 4.92 5.12 -17.58
C TRP A 144 5.91 6.29 -17.79
N LYS A 145 6.78 6.21 -18.81
CA LYS A 145 7.72 7.28 -19.15
C LYS A 145 7.01 8.58 -19.52
N GLU A 146 5.96 8.49 -20.34
CA GLU A 146 5.18 9.66 -20.75
C GLU A 146 4.49 10.31 -19.54
N PHE A 147 3.91 9.52 -18.65
CA PHE A 147 3.34 10.05 -17.42
C PHE A 147 4.37 10.76 -16.55
N VAL A 148 5.54 10.14 -16.31
CA VAL A 148 6.60 10.75 -15.50
C VAL A 148 7.11 12.06 -16.11
N LYS A 149 7.26 12.12 -17.43
CA LYS A 149 7.66 13.37 -18.11
C LYS A 149 6.63 14.48 -17.88
N GLN A 150 5.36 14.16 -18.01
CA GLN A 150 4.29 15.13 -17.75
C GLN A 150 4.31 15.59 -16.31
N TRP A 151 4.41 14.63 -15.36
CA TRP A 151 4.48 14.97 -13.94
C TRP A 151 5.71 15.82 -13.59
N VAL A 152 6.89 15.54 -14.16
CA VAL A 152 8.09 16.39 -13.99
C VAL A 152 7.87 17.80 -14.56
N SER A 153 7.25 17.94 -15.73
CA SER A 153 6.87 19.24 -16.29
C SER A 153 5.91 19.99 -15.36
N PHE A 154 4.94 19.29 -14.78
CA PHE A 154 4.04 19.84 -13.76
C PHE A 154 4.81 20.31 -12.51
N LEU A 155 5.79 19.54 -12.01
CA LEU A 155 6.65 19.96 -10.90
C LEU A 155 7.40 21.26 -11.21
N GLU A 156 8.02 21.36 -12.38
CA GLU A 156 8.75 22.56 -12.83
C GLU A 156 7.83 23.79 -12.92
N SER A 157 6.63 23.61 -13.46
CA SER A 157 5.64 24.70 -13.59
C SER A 157 5.12 25.23 -12.25
N THR A 158 5.25 24.42 -11.19
CA THR A 158 4.71 24.70 -9.85
C THR A 158 5.77 25.03 -8.80
N ASP A 159 7.05 25.03 -9.15
CA ASP A 159 8.15 25.26 -8.19
C ASP A 159 8.08 26.62 -7.47
N ALA A 160 7.66 27.68 -8.18
CA ALA A 160 7.53 29.01 -7.61
C ALA A 160 6.37 29.15 -6.59
N ILE A 161 5.48 28.17 -6.51
CA ILE A 161 4.23 28.25 -5.74
C ILE A 161 4.39 27.75 -4.29
N ILE A 162 5.46 27.01 -3.99
CA ILE A 162 5.66 26.33 -2.70
C ILE A 162 5.68 27.30 -1.50
N GLU A 163 6.13 28.52 -1.69
CA GLU A 163 6.29 29.51 -0.61
C GLU A 163 4.96 30.13 -0.12
N GLU A 164 3.88 30.01 -0.91
CA GLU A 164 2.59 30.65 -0.62
C GLU A 164 1.51 29.68 -0.08
N SER A 165 1.80 28.40 0.10
CA SER A 165 0.80 27.37 0.33
C SER A 165 0.26 27.33 1.75
N GLY A 166 -1.04 27.54 1.88
CA GLY A 166 -1.85 27.18 3.05
C GLY A 166 -2.32 25.71 3.00
N SER A 167 -2.68 25.14 4.15
CA SER A 167 -2.99 23.72 4.35
C SER A 167 -4.43 23.31 4.00
N GLY A 168 -4.87 23.45 2.76
CA GLY A 168 -6.24 23.05 2.38
C GLY A 168 -6.38 21.64 1.82
N PHE A 169 -5.34 21.16 1.13
CA PHE A 169 -5.19 19.77 0.67
C PHE A 169 -3.96 19.15 1.30
N SER A 170 -4.05 17.88 1.63
CA SER A 170 -2.88 17.11 1.98
C SER A 170 -2.94 15.72 1.32
N LEU A 171 -1.82 15.32 0.75
CA LEU A 171 -1.60 13.95 0.31
C LEU A 171 -1.11 13.18 1.52
N ASN A 172 -1.82 12.13 1.89
CA ASN A 172 -1.48 11.34 3.07
C ASN A 172 -1.58 9.85 2.79
N PHE A 173 -0.70 9.11 3.44
CA PHE A 173 -1.04 7.72 3.76
C PHE A 173 -2.25 7.71 4.68
N ILE A 174 -3.09 6.70 4.55
CA ILE A 174 -4.33 6.61 5.31
C ILE A 174 -4.11 6.73 6.82
N GLU A 175 -3.01 6.23 7.34
CA GLU A 175 -2.66 6.31 8.77
C GLU A 175 -2.25 7.70 9.25
N SER A 176 -1.85 8.58 8.32
CA SER A 176 -1.42 9.96 8.60
C SER A 176 -2.54 10.99 8.39
N VAL A 177 -3.75 10.54 8.12
CA VAL A 177 -4.89 11.44 7.90
C VAL A 177 -5.22 12.20 9.18
N GLY A 178 -5.21 13.53 9.10
CA GLY A 178 -5.63 14.38 10.21
C GLY A 178 -7.14 14.25 10.47
N TYR A 179 -7.51 14.20 11.74
CA TYR A 179 -8.90 14.01 12.20
C TYR A 179 -9.69 15.31 12.27
N GLU A 180 -9.44 16.26 11.36
CA GLU A 180 -10.18 17.53 11.35
C GLU A 180 -11.64 17.32 10.90
N PRO A 181 -12.63 17.80 11.68
CA PRO A 181 -14.04 17.69 11.27
C PRO A 181 -14.32 18.30 9.91
N GLY A 182 -15.12 17.62 9.09
CA GLY A 182 -15.48 18.08 7.75
C GLY A 182 -14.38 17.84 6.70
N THR A 183 -13.39 17.01 6.99
CA THR A 183 -12.45 16.51 5.98
C THR A 183 -13.12 15.45 5.14
N THR A 184 -13.06 15.57 3.82
CA THR A 184 -13.44 14.55 2.84
C THR A 184 -12.19 13.83 2.37
N LEU A 185 -12.27 12.52 2.23
CA LEU A 185 -11.17 11.68 1.74
C LEU A 185 -11.50 11.14 0.35
N ARG A 186 -10.53 11.15 -0.51
CA ARG A 186 -10.65 10.55 -1.83
C ARG A 186 -9.43 9.68 -2.11
N LEU A 187 -9.66 8.42 -2.50
CA LEU A 187 -8.59 7.56 -2.96
C LEU A 187 -7.91 8.17 -4.18
N ILE A 188 -6.58 8.15 -4.18
CA ILE A 188 -5.80 8.56 -5.34
C ILE A 188 -5.81 7.42 -6.34
N PRO A 189 -6.36 7.62 -7.54
CA PRO A 189 -6.35 6.60 -8.57
C PRO A 189 -4.92 6.34 -9.08
N ASP A 190 -4.70 5.22 -9.71
CA ASP A 190 -3.51 5.00 -10.52
C ASP A 190 -3.61 5.72 -11.88
N MET A 191 -2.63 5.54 -12.74
CA MET A 191 -2.60 6.15 -14.08
C MET A 191 -3.79 5.74 -14.95
N ASN A 192 -4.36 4.56 -14.72
CA ASN A 192 -5.46 3.95 -15.47
C ASN A 192 -6.82 4.10 -14.77
N GLY A 193 -6.86 4.71 -13.59
CA GLY A 193 -8.09 4.97 -12.83
C GLY A 193 -8.40 3.92 -11.75
N HIS A 194 -7.56 2.89 -11.58
CA HIS A 194 -7.80 1.88 -10.57
C HIS A 194 -7.55 2.42 -9.15
N LYS A 195 -8.33 1.94 -8.21
CA LYS A 195 -8.19 2.21 -6.78
C LYS A 195 -7.26 1.17 -6.16
N VAL A 196 -6.02 1.56 -5.86
CA VAL A 196 -4.94 0.64 -5.55
C VAL A 196 -4.47 0.79 -4.10
N ALA A 197 -4.23 -0.36 -3.44
CA ALA A 197 -3.61 -0.43 -2.13
C ALA A 197 -2.45 -1.43 -2.13
N SER A 198 -1.56 -1.32 -1.15
CA SER A 198 -0.55 -2.34 -0.87
C SER A 198 -0.80 -3.00 0.48
N VAL A 199 -0.37 -4.25 0.61
CA VAL A 199 -0.36 -4.95 1.89
C VAL A 199 0.68 -4.29 2.80
N GLY A 200 0.28 -3.95 4.02
CA GLY A 200 1.17 -3.35 5.03
C GLY A 200 1.87 -4.42 5.86
N SER A 201 1.11 -5.22 6.54
CA SER A 201 1.61 -6.36 7.30
C SER A 201 0.83 -7.62 6.96
N TYR A 202 1.43 -8.78 7.15
CA TYR A 202 0.79 -10.05 6.83
C TYR A 202 1.33 -11.22 7.65
N GLY A 203 0.49 -12.24 7.76
CA GLY A 203 0.82 -13.51 8.39
C GLY A 203 0.82 -14.66 7.39
N ALA A 204 1.74 -15.61 7.56
CA ALA A 204 1.79 -16.85 6.80
C ALA A 204 2.34 -18.00 7.67
N VAL A 205 2.03 -19.23 7.31
CA VAL A 205 2.47 -20.44 8.02
C VAL A 205 3.51 -21.17 7.17
N GLY A 206 4.62 -21.58 7.79
CA GLY A 206 5.66 -22.33 7.12
C GLY A 206 5.18 -23.75 6.73
N MET A 207 5.44 -24.19 5.49
CA MET A 207 5.07 -25.53 5.04
C MET A 207 5.65 -26.64 5.93
N SER A 208 6.87 -26.45 6.46
CA SER A 208 7.58 -27.41 7.31
C SER A 208 7.17 -27.35 8.78
N SER A 209 6.22 -26.50 9.16
CA SER A 209 5.74 -26.40 10.55
C SER A 209 5.03 -27.68 10.98
N ASP A 210 5.33 -28.11 12.21
CA ASP A 210 4.58 -29.18 12.90
C ASP A 210 3.37 -28.60 13.67
N TYR A 211 3.23 -27.24 13.73
CA TYR A 211 2.25 -26.46 14.50
C TYR A 211 1.41 -25.55 13.60
N LYS A 212 0.91 -26.07 12.48
CA LYS A 212 0.22 -25.27 11.48
C LYS A 212 -1.10 -24.67 12.00
N GLU A 213 -1.87 -25.45 12.75
CA GLU A 213 -3.12 -25.01 13.35
C GLU A 213 -2.90 -23.90 14.37
N GLU A 214 -1.97 -24.09 15.32
CA GLU A 214 -1.64 -23.07 16.32
C GLU A 214 -1.02 -21.82 15.67
N SER A 215 -0.30 -22.01 14.57
CA SER A 215 0.27 -20.91 13.78
C SER A 215 -0.82 -20.08 13.11
N TYR A 216 -1.83 -20.75 12.55
CA TYR A 216 -3.01 -20.09 11.99
C TYR A 216 -3.80 -19.36 13.09
N GLU A 217 -4.05 -20.00 14.23
CA GLU A 217 -4.73 -19.39 15.37
C GLU A 217 -4.01 -18.12 15.86
N LEU A 218 -2.66 -18.12 15.86
CA LEU A 218 -1.88 -16.93 16.20
C LEU A 218 -2.13 -15.79 15.19
N ILE A 219 -2.15 -16.07 13.90
CA ILE A 219 -2.46 -15.07 12.87
C ILE A 219 -3.87 -14.51 13.08
N MET A 220 -4.84 -15.38 13.34
CA MET A 220 -6.23 -14.97 13.58
C MET A 220 -6.38 -14.16 14.87
N LEU A 221 -5.58 -14.46 15.91
CA LEU A 221 -5.55 -13.63 17.12
C LEU A 221 -5.08 -12.20 16.84
N LEU A 222 -4.09 -12.04 15.95
CA LEU A 222 -3.58 -10.73 15.55
C LEU A 222 -4.57 -9.96 14.66
N LEU A 223 -5.34 -10.68 13.86
CA LEU A 223 -6.38 -10.12 13.00
C LEU A 223 -7.64 -9.72 13.77
N ASN A 224 -7.84 -10.28 14.98
CA ASN A 224 -9.05 -10.10 15.75
C ASN A 224 -9.23 -8.62 16.20
N GLU A 225 -10.37 -8.06 15.88
CA GLU A 225 -10.75 -6.67 16.20
C GLU A 225 -10.70 -6.38 17.71
N ARG A 226 -10.99 -7.37 18.56
CA ARG A 226 -10.94 -7.23 20.03
C ARG A 226 -9.51 -7.04 20.53
N THR A 227 -8.54 -7.66 19.90
CA THR A 227 -7.13 -7.53 20.29
C THR A 227 -6.62 -6.12 20.01
N ARG A 228 -7.03 -5.51 18.88
CA ARG A 228 -6.71 -4.11 18.57
C ARG A 228 -7.39 -3.14 19.53
N LYS A 229 -8.66 -3.34 19.85
CA LYS A 229 -9.40 -2.53 20.84
C LYS A 229 -8.79 -2.62 22.25
N TYR A 230 -8.28 -3.79 22.61
CA TYR A 230 -7.66 -4.03 23.91
C TYR A 230 -6.37 -3.22 24.09
N LYS A 231 -5.60 -2.99 23.01
CA LYS A 231 -4.38 -2.19 23.01
C LYS A 231 -4.66 -0.72 23.36
N GLU A 232 -5.79 -0.16 22.90
CA GLU A 232 -6.18 1.24 23.18
C GLU A 232 -6.77 1.44 24.57
N GLU A 233 -7.57 0.50 25.07
CA GLU A 233 -8.29 0.64 26.34
C GLU A 233 -7.46 0.32 27.60
N LYS A 234 -6.38 -0.45 27.47
CA LYS A 234 -5.57 -0.90 28.61
C LYS A 234 -4.07 -0.83 28.32
N HIS A 235 -3.45 0.24 28.74
CA HIS A 235 -1.99 0.31 28.94
C HIS A 235 -1.48 -0.67 30.01
N ASP A 236 -2.31 -1.55 30.56
CA ASP A 236 -1.98 -2.41 31.70
C ASP A 236 -2.12 -3.90 31.44
N ARG A 237 -0.98 -4.55 31.20
CA ARG A 237 -0.49 -5.82 31.80
C ARG A 237 -1.11 -7.17 31.48
N GLU A 238 -2.19 -7.36 30.72
CA GLU A 238 -2.79 -8.69 30.63
C GLU A 238 -2.39 -9.53 29.37
N LEU A 239 -1.79 -8.92 28.36
CA LEU A 239 -1.18 -9.63 27.23
C LEU A 239 0.22 -9.07 26.94
N PRO A 240 1.21 -9.36 27.78
CA PRO A 240 2.57 -8.81 27.62
C PRO A 240 3.27 -9.25 26.34
N VAL A 241 2.75 -10.23 25.62
CA VAL A 241 3.30 -10.71 24.34
C VAL A 241 2.86 -9.81 23.18
N LEU A 242 1.72 -9.14 23.27
CA LEU A 242 1.18 -8.28 22.22
C LEU A 242 1.43 -6.78 22.49
N ASP A 243 1.66 -6.42 23.74
CA ASP A 243 1.87 -5.04 24.15
C ASP A 243 3.32 -4.61 23.86
N GLY A 244 3.52 -3.98 22.71
CA GLY A 244 4.78 -3.38 22.29
C GLY A 244 5.66 -4.21 21.34
N TRP A 245 5.27 -5.41 20.95
CA TRP A 245 6.05 -6.27 20.05
C TRP A 245 5.48 -6.35 18.62
N ILE A 246 4.19 -6.08 18.45
CA ILE A 246 3.55 -6.17 17.14
C ILE A 246 2.69 -4.91 16.97
N ASP A 247 3.34 -3.84 16.58
CA ASP A 247 2.66 -2.65 16.08
C ASP A 247 2.55 -2.80 14.57
N PHE A 248 1.39 -3.23 14.10
CA PHE A 248 1.15 -3.30 12.66
C PHE A 248 0.96 -1.87 12.15
N SER A 249 1.91 -1.38 11.38
CA SER A 249 1.75 -0.18 10.61
C SER A 249 0.69 -0.38 9.50
N GLY A 250 0.01 0.68 9.11
CA GLY A 250 -1.09 0.65 8.15
C GLY A 250 -2.48 0.52 8.79
N ALA A 251 -3.49 0.70 7.95
CA ALA A 251 -4.89 0.65 8.35
C ALA A 251 -5.40 -0.79 8.49
N PRO A 252 -6.35 -1.05 9.41
CA PRO A 252 -7.02 -2.33 9.49
C PRO A 252 -7.88 -2.61 8.26
N LEU A 253 -8.07 -3.88 7.95
CA LEU A 253 -8.74 -4.39 6.76
C LEU A 253 -10.20 -4.78 7.00
N GLN A 254 -10.68 -4.67 8.24
CA GLN A 254 -12.08 -4.88 8.62
C GLN A 254 -12.74 -3.53 8.89
N GLU A 255 -13.94 -3.32 8.33
CA GLU A 255 -14.69 -2.08 8.54
C GLU A 255 -14.93 -1.77 10.02
N ASN A 256 -15.29 -2.80 10.79
CA ASN A 256 -15.51 -2.66 12.25
C ASN A 256 -14.22 -2.26 12.99
N ALA A 257 -13.07 -2.73 12.55
CA ALA A 257 -11.78 -2.41 13.15
C ALA A 257 -11.35 -0.97 12.85
N VAL A 258 -11.75 -0.39 11.70
CA VAL A 258 -11.50 1.02 11.37
C VAL A 258 -12.12 1.94 12.42
N GLN A 259 -13.34 1.67 12.87
CA GLN A 259 -14.00 2.48 13.92
C GLN A 259 -13.22 2.46 15.24
N ASN A 260 -12.68 1.30 15.62
CA ASN A 260 -11.88 1.18 16.82
C ASN A 260 -10.50 1.83 16.66
N TRP A 261 -9.88 1.64 15.51
CA TRP A 261 -8.57 2.22 15.18
C TRP A 261 -8.60 3.75 15.16
N MET A 262 -9.74 4.34 14.75
CA MET A 262 -9.96 5.78 14.69
C MET A 262 -10.89 6.29 15.80
N SER A 263 -10.85 5.70 16.99
CA SER A 263 -11.80 5.98 18.09
C SER A 263 -11.83 7.45 18.55
N SER A 264 -10.78 8.21 18.27
CA SER A 264 -10.70 9.66 18.57
C SER A 264 -11.11 10.56 17.41
N ALA A 265 -11.41 10.01 16.23
CA ALA A 265 -11.77 10.77 15.05
C ALA A 265 -13.26 11.13 15.04
N ASP A 266 -13.62 12.15 14.24
CA ASP A 266 -15.00 12.44 13.92
C ASP A 266 -15.64 11.28 13.15
N GLU A 267 -16.91 10.96 13.46
CA GLU A 267 -17.63 9.86 12.84
C GLU A 267 -17.68 9.96 11.30
N HIS A 268 -17.75 11.19 10.77
CA HIS A 268 -17.71 11.42 9.33
C HIS A 268 -16.37 10.98 8.73
N VAL A 269 -15.24 11.33 9.36
CA VAL A 269 -13.91 10.93 8.86
C VAL A 269 -13.74 9.40 8.91
N VAL A 270 -14.25 8.75 9.97
CA VAL A 270 -14.26 7.28 10.06
C VAL A 270 -15.04 6.67 8.90
N GLN A 271 -16.21 7.24 8.58
CA GLN A 271 -17.03 6.77 7.45
C GLN A 271 -16.30 6.94 6.11
N GLU A 272 -15.64 8.08 5.88
CA GLU A 272 -14.83 8.32 4.69
C GLU A 272 -13.71 7.27 4.52
N VAL A 273 -13.03 6.89 5.63
CA VAL A 273 -12.00 5.84 5.59
C VAL A 273 -12.59 4.47 5.24
N VAL A 274 -13.76 4.13 5.80
CA VAL A 274 -14.47 2.88 5.47
C VAL A 274 -14.89 2.86 4.00
N GLU A 275 -15.36 3.99 3.46
CA GLU A 275 -15.71 4.10 2.05
C GLU A 275 -14.47 3.93 1.16
N CYS A 276 -13.35 4.58 1.49
CA CYS A 276 -12.08 4.35 0.80
C CYS A 276 -11.68 2.86 0.81
N LEU A 277 -11.81 2.18 1.96
CA LEU A 277 -11.49 0.75 2.04
C LEU A 277 -12.37 -0.11 1.12
N ARG A 278 -13.65 0.23 0.99
CA ARG A 278 -14.60 -0.48 0.09
C ARG A 278 -14.32 -0.24 -1.39
N GLU A 279 -13.79 0.93 -1.73
CA GLU A 279 -13.49 1.30 -3.11
C GLU A 279 -12.20 0.69 -3.66
N ILE A 280 -11.37 0.06 -2.83
CA ILE A 280 -10.12 -0.57 -3.27
C ILE A 280 -10.44 -1.73 -4.22
N GLU A 281 -9.87 -1.69 -5.42
CA GLU A 281 -10.08 -2.66 -6.49
C GLU A 281 -8.90 -3.62 -6.69
N ASN A 282 -7.68 -3.11 -6.44
CA ASN A 282 -6.45 -3.86 -6.62
C ASN A 282 -5.56 -3.76 -5.38
N VAL A 283 -5.01 -4.90 -4.97
CA VAL A 283 -4.08 -4.98 -3.84
C VAL A 283 -2.86 -5.79 -4.25
N TYR A 284 -1.68 -5.32 -3.89
CA TYR A 284 -0.41 -5.98 -4.21
C TYR A 284 0.53 -5.97 -3.00
N PHE A 285 1.51 -6.87 -3.01
CA PHE A 285 2.65 -6.81 -2.11
C PHE A 285 3.74 -5.97 -2.75
N MET A 286 4.35 -5.08 -1.97
CA MET A 286 5.52 -4.34 -2.43
C MET A 286 6.70 -5.29 -2.61
N THR A 287 7.32 -5.23 -3.79
CA THR A 287 8.50 -6.01 -4.16
C THR A 287 9.69 -5.07 -4.47
N GLU A 288 10.81 -5.65 -4.86
CA GLU A 288 11.98 -4.89 -5.32
C GLU A 288 11.65 -3.90 -6.44
N ALA A 289 10.66 -4.22 -7.29
CA ALA A 289 10.29 -3.36 -8.42
C ALA A 289 9.61 -2.05 -7.97
N GLU A 290 8.62 -2.13 -7.08
CA GLU A 290 7.94 -0.97 -6.54
C GLU A 290 8.88 -0.10 -5.68
N TRP A 291 9.76 -0.74 -4.91
CA TRP A 291 10.81 -0.04 -4.17
C TRP A 291 11.79 0.69 -5.09
N ASN A 292 12.16 0.09 -6.22
CA ASN A 292 13.01 0.74 -7.22
C ASN A 292 12.33 2.00 -7.77
N LEU A 293 11.04 1.93 -8.14
CA LEU A 293 10.28 3.10 -8.61
C LEU A 293 10.29 4.22 -7.59
N TYR A 294 9.96 3.92 -6.33
CA TYR A 294 9.94 4.90 -5.25
C TYR A 294 11.31 5.55 -5.03
N THR A 295 12.36 4.75 -4.90
CA THR A 295 13.71 5.22 -4.58
C THR A 295 14.29 6.07 -5.70
N GLU A 296 14.16 5.60 -6.93
CA GLU A 296 14.72 6.28 -8.10
C GLU A 296 13.96 7.57 -8.44
N LEU A 297 12.63 7.61 -8.27
CA LEU A 297 11.86 8.85 -8.42
C LEU A 297 12.16 9.84 -7.30
N SER A 298 12.34 9.38 -6.07
CA SER A 298 12.80 10.22 -4.96
C SER A 298 14.14 10.87 -5.31
N ALA A 299 15.11 10.10 -5.77
CA ALA A 299 16.41 10.62 -6.20
C ALA A 299 16.28 11.63 -7.35
N LEU A 300 15.42 11.32 -8.35
CA LEU A 300 15.17 12.21 -9.48
C LEU A 300 14.70 13.61 -9.05
N ILE A 301 13.87 13.68 -8.00
CA ILE A 301 13.32 14.93 -7.49
C ILE A 301 14.33 15.70 -6.63
N PHE A 302 15.00 14.99 -5.71
CA PHE A 302 15.85 15.64 -4.71
C PHE A 302 17.26 15.97 -5.22
N ASP A 303 17.80 15.17 -6.13
CA ASP A 303 19.13 15.39 -6.69
C ASP A 303 19.17 16.46 -7.81
N ARG A 304 17.99 17.01 -8.18
CA ARG A 304 17.83 18.06 -9.19
C ARG A 304 18.72 17.84 -10.41
N TYR A 305 18.43 16.78 -11.16
CA TYR A 305 19.13 16.54 -12.41
C TYR A 305 18.92 17.70 -13.40
N GLU A 306 19.98 18.43 -13.70
CA GLU A 306 20.07 19.37 -14.83
C GLU A 306 20.86 18.71 -15.96
N PRO A 307 20.52 18.92 -17.19
CA PRO A 307 19.41 19.51 -17.94
C PRO A 307 18.48 18.43 -18.56
N SER A 308 17.44 18.85 -19.30
CA SER A 308 16.35 18.02 -19.86
C SER A 308 16.76 16.68 -20.51
N ILE A 309 17.92 16.61 -21.16
CA ILE A 309 18.43 15.38 -21.80
C ILE A 309 18.83 14.32 -20.76
N GLN A 310 19.43 14.73 -19.64
CA GLN A 310 19.79 13.80 -18.58
C GLN A 310 18.55 13.28 -17.85
N MET A 311 17.52 14.12 -17.70
CA MET A 311 16.24 13.76 -17.13
C MET A 311 15.53 12.68 -17.95
N GLU A 312 15.41 12.86 -19.27
CA GLU A 312 14.80 11.84 -20.14
C GLU A 312 15.56 10.52 -20.14
N GLN A 313 16.89 10.58 -20.14
CA GLN A 313 17.71 9.38 -20.04
C GLN A 313 17.46 8.67 -18.71
N LYS A 314 17.43 9.40 -17.58
CA LYS A 314 17.19 8.82 -16.26
C LYS A 314 15.80 8.19 -16.15
N ILE A 315 14.76 8.85 -16.64
CA ILE A 315 13.40 8.30 -16.70
C ILE A 315 13.39 6.97 -17.48
N SER A 316 14.10 6.92 -18.63
CA SER A 316 14.21 5.69 -19.42
C SER A 316 14.95 4.58 -18.67
N GLU A 317 16.04 4.90 -17.98
CA GLU A 317 16.79 3.95 -17.16
C GLU A 317 15.95 3.37 -16.03
N ILE A 318 15.15 4.20 -15.34
CA ILE A 318 14.23 3.77 -14.28
C ILE A 318 13.22 2.78 -14.83
N ALA A 319 12.54 3.14 -15.93
CA ALA A 319 11.52 2.30 -16.55
C ALA A 319 12.08 0.95 -17.02
N ASP A 320 13.25 0.97 -17.68
CA ASP A 320 13.89 -0.24 -18.16
C ASP A 320 14.39 -1.14 -17.03
N THR A 321 14.95 -0.56 -15.98
CA THR A 321 15.39 -1.28 -14.78
C THR A 321 14.19 -1.94 -14.09
N THR A 322 13.14 -1.19 -13.82
CA THR A 322 11.92 -1.69 -13.18
C THR A 322 11.27 -2.82 -13.98
N TRP A 323 11.15 -2.63 -15.30
CA TRP A 323 10.61 -3.69 -16.16
C TRP A 323 11.44 -4.97 -16.13
N ASN A 324 12.77 -4.85 -16.10
CA ASN A 324 13.67 -5.99 -15.97
C ASN A 324 13.53 -6.69 -14.62
N ILE A 325 13.33 -5.92 -13.52
CA ILE A 325 13.04 -6.47 -12.20
C ILE A 325 11.74 -7.27 -12.23
N TYR A 326 10.64 -6.68 -12.74
CA TYR A 326 9.36 -7.40 -12.87
C TYR A 326 9.50 -8.68 -13.69
N LYS A 327 10.24 -8.61 -14.80
CA LYS A 327 10.48 -9.77 -15.64
C LYS A 327 11.25 -10.89 -14.95
N LYS A 328 12.21 -10.52 -14.10
CA LYS A 328 12.94 -11.45 -13.25
C LYS A 328 11.99 -12.07 -12.20
N LEU A 329 11.22 -11.24 -11.49
CA LEU A 329 10.32 -11.67 -10.43
C LEU A 329 9.25 -12.67 -10.91
N VAL A 330 8.72 -12.53 -12.13
CA VAL A 330 7.73 -13.48 -12.67
C VAL A 330 8.34 -14.76 -13.23
N SER A 331 9.66 -14.78 -13.51
CA SER A 331 10.36 -15.93 -14.08
C SER A 331 11.05 -16.83 -13.03
N GLU A 332 11.17 -16.37 -11.82
CA GLU A 332 11.76 -17.09 -10.67
C GLU A 332 10.71 -17.88 -9.91
#